data_735d3ad76f9242f17e851233cea36398
#
_entry.id   735d3ad76f9242f17e851233cea36398
#
_cell.length_a   1.000
_cell.length_b   1.000
_cell.length_c   1.000
_cell.angle_alpha   90.00
_cell.angle_beta   90.00
_cell.angle_gamma   90.00
#
_symmetry.space_group_name_H-M   'P 1'
#
loop_
_entity.id
_entity.type
_entity.pdbx_description
1 polymer ?
#
loop_
_entity_poly.entity_id
_entity_poly.type
_entity_poly.pdbx_seq_one_letter_code
_entity_poly.pdbx_strand_id
1 'polypeptide(L)'
;RLMPEDHRADNDERLVSAGTLVPGAEVRVVNPDTLEDVPPGEQGELWFRSAQLMKGYHKKPDATAEAITDDGWFRTGDIGRVDADGYIFVEDRLKDMIITGGENVYSIEVERVLAEHPAVAEVAVIGVPDAKWGEAVKAIVSLEGEASEADLIAWARERLAAYKCPKTVDVMDELPRNPTGKILKKDLRKPHWEGRDRATV
;
A
#
# COMPACT_ATOMS: atom_id res chain seq x y z
N ARG A 1 5.78 -17.67 -6.11
CA ARG A 1 6.65 -17.35 -7.27
C ARG A 1 5.85 -17.37 -8.56
N LEU A 2 6.24 -16.57 -9.54
CA LEU A 2 5.77 -16.70 -10.92
C LEU A 2 6.54 -17.82 -11.63
N MET A 3 5.82 -18.65 -12.36
CA MET A 3 6.38 -19.72 -13.17
C MET A 3 6.55 -19.24 -14.63
N PRO A 4 7.41 -19.88 -15.48
CA PRO A 4 7.57 -19.47 -16.87
C PRO A 4 6.25 -19.40 -17.67
N GLU A 5 5.29 -20.27 -17.37
CA GLU A 5 3.96 -20.29 -17.98
C GLU A 5 3.07 -19.11 -17.60
N ASP A 6 3.39 -18.39 -16.53
CA ASP A 6 2.66 -17.21 -16.07
C ASP A 6 3.07 -15.95 -16.84
N HIS A 7 4.23 -15.98 -17.53
CA HIS A 7 4.77 -14.87 -18.32
C HIS A 7 4.18 -14.83 -19.74
N ARG A 8 2.84 -14.91 -19.85
CA ARG A 8 2.14 -14.80 -21.13
C ARG A 8 1.59 -13.39 -21.30
N ALA A 9 1.76 -12.85 -22.51
CA ALA A 9 1.29 -11.51 -22.87
C ALA A 9 -0.25 -11.34 -22.83
N ASP A 10 -0.99 -12.44 -22.72
CA ASP A 10 -2.46 -12.48 -22.65
C ASP A 10 -2.99 -12.53 -21.19
N ASN A 11 -2.12 -12.47 -20.20
CA ASN A 11 -2.49 -12.51 -18.79
C ASN A 11 -1.74 -11.46 -17.95
N ASP A 12 -2.00 -10.20 -18.27
CA ASP A 12 -1.34 -9.05 -17.62
C ASP A 12 -1.58 -9.01 -16.11
N GLU A 13 -2.73 -9.50 -15.63
CA GLU A 13 -3.05 -9.52 -14.19
C GLU A 13 -2.07 -10.41 -13.42
N ARG A 14 -1.68 -11.56 -13.94
CA ARG A 14 -0.70 -12.44 -13.27
C ARG A 14 0.70 -11.84 -13.21
N LEU A 15 1.07 -11.01 -14.18
CA LEU A 15 2.39 -10.38 -14.21
C LEU A 15 2.61 -9.37 -13.09
N VAL A 16 1.54 -8.78 -12.55
CA VAL A 16 1.61 -7.87 -11.40
C VAL A 16 1.47 -8.59 -10.05
N SER A 17 1.25 -9.92 -10.06
CA SER A 17 1.22 -10.71 -8.82
C SER A 17 2.62 -11.02 -8.31
N ALA A 18 2.72 -11.34 -7.02
CA ALA A 18 3.92 -11.92 -6.43
C ALA A 18 4.09 -13.42 -6.76
N GLY A 19 3.14 -14.00 -7.52
CA GLY A 19 3.06 -15.40 -7.86
C GLY A 19 2.40 -16.24 -6.76
N THR A 20 2.56 -17.55 -6.85
CA THR A 20 2.01 -18.53 -5.90
C THR A 20 3.00 -18.86 -4.78
N LEU A 21 2.51 -19.45 -3.69
CA LEU A 21 3.33 -19.92 -2.58
C LEU A 21 4.38 -20.96 -3.02
N VAL A 22 5.49 -20.99 -2.33
CA VAL A 22 6.43 -22.09 -2.41
C VAL A 22 5.94 -23.27 -1.56
N PRO A 23 6.29 -24.53 -1.89
CA PRO A 23 5.93 -25.68 -1.09
C PRO A 23 6.30 -25.53 0.39
N GLY A 24 5.36 -25.83 1.28
CA GLY A 24 5.57 -25.72 2.74
C GLY A 24 5.39 -24.32 3.31
N ALA A 25 4.98 -23.34 2.50
CA ALA A 25 4.52 -22.04 2.99
C ALA A 25 2.99 -21.99 3.01
N GLU A 26 2.46 -21.20 3.94
CA GLU A 26 1.03 -20.96 4.10
C GLU A 26 0.80 -19.44 4.08
N VAL A 27 -0.37 -19.02 3.59
CA VAL A 27 -0.81 -17.61 3.60
C VAL A 27 -2.23 -17.53 4.15
N ARG A 28 -2.48 -16.51 4.94
CA ARG A 28 -3.81 -16.04 5.33
C ARG A 28 -3.97 -14.61 4.88
N VAL A 29 -5.18 -14.23 4.52
CA VAL A 29 -5.56 -12.83 4.30
C VAL A 29 -6.46 -12.45 5.46
N VAL A 30 -6.03 -11.52 6.29
CA VAL A 30 -6.61 -11.24 7.60
C VAL A 30 -7.11 -9.79 7.63
N ASN A 31 -8.33 -9.60 8.11
CA ASN A 31 -8.84 -8.25 8.38
C ASN A 31 -8.01 -7.62 9.51
N PRO A 32 -7.34 -6.47 9.29
CA PRO A 32 -6.45 -5.89 10.28
C PRO A 32 -7.15 -5.40 11.56
N ASP A 33 -8.46 -5.12 11.50
CA ASP A 33 -9.23 -4.61 12.64
C ASP A 33 -9.79 -5.75 13.50
N THR A 34 -10.33 -6.81 12.86
CA THR A 34 -10.96 -7.93 13.57
C THR A 34 -10.02 -9.09 13.84
N LEU A 35 -8.89 -9.17 13.13
CA LEU A 35 -7.91 -10.27 13.13
C LEU A 35 -8.51 -11.62 12.68
N GLU A 36 -9.60 -11.58 11.93
CA GLU A 36 -10.26 -12.73 11.35
C GLU A 36 -9.89 -12.88 9.87
N ASP A 37 -9.93 -14.13 9.36
CA ASP A 37 -9.72 -14.35 7.93
C ASP A 37 -10.82 -13.71 7.10
N VAL A 38 -10.45 -13.05 6.00
CA VAL A 38 -11.40 -12.51 5.03
C VAL A 38 -11.81 -13.59 4.03
N PRO A 39 -12.98 -13.46 3.38
CA PRO A 39 -13.37 -14.32 2.29
C PRO A 39 -12.35 -14.39 1.16
N PRO A 40 -12.22 -15.52 0.43
CA PRO A 40 -11.31 -15.66 -0.69
C PRO A 40 -11.51 -14.56 -1.75
N GLY A 41 -10.42 -13.92 -2.18
CA GLY A 41 -10.40 -12.83 -3.14
C GLY A 41 -10.61 -11.44 -2.55
N GLU A 42 -11.01 -11.34 -1.29
CA GLU A 42 -11.08 -10.07 -0.59
C GLU A 42 -9.71 -9.60 -0.09
N GLN A 43 -9.61 -8.30 0.16
CA GLN A 43 -8.38 -7.65 0.62
C GLN A 43 -8.24 -7.73 2.14
N GLY A 44 -7.02 -7.92 2.60
CA GLY A 44 -6.65 -7.88 4.01
C GLY A 44 -5.14 -7.87 4.19
N GLU A 45 -4.67 -7.92 5.43
CA GLU A 45 -3.25 -8.07 5.72
C GLU A 45 -2.79 -9.49 5.35
N LEU A 46 -1.69 -9.58 4.61
CA LEU A 46 -1.08 -10.87 4.25
C LEU A 46 -0.26 -11.40 5.43
N TRP A 47 -0.67 -12.54 5.97
CA TRP A 47 0.09 -13.25 7.00
C TRP A 47 0.69 -14.51 6.41
N PHE A 48 1.97 -14.75 6.70
CA PHE A 48 2.68 -15.93 6.20
C PHE A 48 3.16 -16.82 7.33
N ARG A 49 3.15 -18.14 7.10
CA ARG A 49 3.79 -19.11 7.94
C ARG A 49 4.65 -20.06 7.11
N SER A 50 5.91 -20.24 7.52
CA SER A 50 6.86 -21.09 6.79
C SER A 50 8.08 -21.38 7.65
N ALA A 51 8.73 -22.51 7.40
CA ALA A 51 10.03 -22.82 8.00
C ALA A 51 11.17 -21.84 7.58
N GLN A 52 10.93 -21.02 6.55
CA GLN A 52 11.88 -20.03 6.05
C GLN A 52 11.76 -18.67 6.75
N LEU A 53 10.76 -18.48 7.61
CA LEU A 53 10.60 -17.23 8.36
C LEU A 53 11.79 -16.98 9.28
N MET A 54 12.07 -15.69 9.47
CA MET A 54 13.06 -15.25 10.45
C MET A 54 12.70 -15.73 11.85
N LYS A 55 13.69 -15.96 12.70
CA LYS A 55 13.47 -16.26 14.13
C LYS A 55 13.01 -15.04 14.94
N GLY A 56 13.22 -13.85 14.41
CA GLY A 56 12.88 -12.58 15.04
C GLY A 56 13.84 -11.45 14.69
N TYR A 57 13.53 -10.26 15.13
CA TYR A 57 14.39 -9.08 15.00
C TYR A 57 15.51 -9.10 16.03
N HIS A 58 16.74 -8.92 15.58
CA HIS A 58 17.91 -8.97 16.45
C HIS A 58 17.83 -7.95 17.59
N LYS A 59 17.90 -8.44 18.84
CA LYS A 59 17.80 -7.65 20.08
C LYS A 59 16.53 -6.79 20.20
N LYS A 60 15.43 -7.20 19.55
CA LYS A 60 14.13 -6.51 19.61
C LYS A 60 13.00 -7.52 19.87
N PRO A 61 12.89 -8.05 21.10
CA PRO A 61 11.87 -9.05 21.43
C PRO A 61 10.45 -8.52 21.26
N ASP A 62 10.18 -7.28 21.65
CA ASP A 62 8.84 -6.68 21.55
C ASP A 62 8.40 -6.56 20.07
N ALA A 63 9.26 -6.02 19.21
CA ALA A 63 8.98 -5.96 17.77
C ALA A 63 8.84 -7.35 17.11
N THR A 64 9.50 -8.36 17.69
CA THR A 64 9.34 -9.76 17.24
C THR A 64 7.96 -10.30 17.63
N ALA A 65 7.52 -10.06 18.88
CA ALA A 65 6.21 -10.49 19.36
C ALA A 65 5.06 -9.77 18.63
N GLU A 66 5.26 -8.51 18.24
CA GLU A 66 4.30 -7.78 17.38
C GLU A 66 4.19 -8.39 15.98
N ALA A 67 5.33 -8.79 15.39
CA ALA A 67 5.39 -9.28 14.03
C ALA A 67 5.10 -10.77 13.87
N ILE A 68 5.34 -11.59 14.90
CA ILE A 68 5.16 -13.05 14.83
C ILE A 68 4.22 -13.47 15.95
N THR A 69 3.08 -14.04 15.58
CA THR A 69 2.08 -14.54 16.54
C THR A 69 2.58 -15.80 17.25
N ASP A 70 1.97 -16.13 18.40
CA ASP A 70 2.36 -17.31 19.19
C ASP A 70 2.19 -18.65 18.42
N ASP A 71 1.28 -18.69 17.45
CA ASP A 71 1.03 -19.84 16.55
C ASP A 71 1.87 -19.78 15.25
N GLY A 72 2.83 -18.85 15.17
CA GLY A 72 3.88 -18.79 14.16
C GLY A 72 3.51 -18.08 12.85
N TRP A 73 2.46 -17.27 12.83
CA TRP A 73 2.16 -16.41 11.70
C TRP A 73 2.97 -15.11 11.74
N PHE A 74 3.56 -14.77 10.62
CA PHE A 74 4.23 -13.50 10.42
C PHE A 74 3.28 -12.47 9.81
N ARG A 75 3.02 -11.42 10.55
CA ARG A 75 2.27 -10.23 10.12
C ARG A 75 3.19 -9.38 9.26
N THR A 76 2.89 -9.32 7.95
CA THR A 76 3.80 -8.62 7.02
C THR A 76 3.67 -7.11 7.07
N GLY A 77 2.51 -6.61 7.49
CA GLY A 77 2.11 -5.22 7.33
C GLY A 77 1.87 -4.85 5.85
N ASP A 78 1.76 -5.82 4.97
CA ASP A 78 1.40 -5.62 3.56
C ASP A 78 -0.06 -6.01 3.37
N ILE A 79 -0.83 -5.15 2.71
CA ILE A 79 -2.21 -5.40 2.31
C ILE A 79 -2.20 -6.06 0.94
N GLY A 80 -3.05 -7.06 0.78
CA GLY A 80 -3.18 -7.77 -0.48
C GLY A 80 -4.34 -8.74 -0.49
N ARG A 81 -4.41 -9.52 -1.55
CA ARG A 81 -5.41 -10.58 -1.74
C ARG A 81 -4.78 -11.83 -2.34
N VAL A 82 -5.48 -12.92 -2.22
CA VAL A 82 -5.15 -14.19 -2.89
C VAL A 82 -6.32 -14.55 -3.78
N ASP A 83 -6.06 -14.79 -5.06
CA ASP A 83 -7.09 -15.18 -6.01
C ASP A 83 -7.45 -16.68 -5.90
N ALA A 84 -8.44 -17.10 -6.69
CA ALA A 84 -8.92 -18.49 -6.70
C ALA A 84 -7.87 -19.51 -7.18
N ASP A 85 -6.87 -19.06 -7.95
CA ASP A 85 -5.77 -19.87 -8.45
C ASP A 85 -4.55 -19.87 -7.50
N GLY A 86 -4.63 -19.14 -6.37
CA GLY A 86 -3.59 -19.04 -5.35
C GLY A 86 -2.50 -18.02 -5.64
N TYR A 87 -2.72 -17.08 -6.59
CA TYR A 87 -1.79 -15.98 -6.84
C TYR A 87 -1.99 -14.89 -5.80
N ILE A 88 -0.86 -14.38 -5.31
CA ILE A 88 -0.80 -13.37 -4.26
C ILE A 88 -0.56 -12.01 -4.91
N PHE A 89 -1.43 -11.06 -4.62
CA PHE A 89 -1.32 -9.68 -5.07
C PHE A 89 -1.04 -8.81 -3.86
N VAL A 90 0.13 -8.18 -3.86
CA VAL A 90 0.49 -7.18 -2.83
C VAL A 90 0.04 -5.82 -3.36
N GLU A 91 -0.84 -5.16 -2.63
CA GLU A 91 -1.51 -3.95 -3.10
C GLU A 91 -1.01 -2.69 -2.40
N ASP A 92 -0.77 -2.72 -1.09
CA ASP A 92 -0.25 -1.56 -0.34
C ASP A 92 0.43 -2.00 0.96
N ARG A 93 0.90 -1.04 1.72
CA ARG A 93 1.34 -1.20 3.11
C ARG A 93 0.22 -0.80 4.08
N LEU A 94 -0.02 -1.62 5.11
CA LEU A 94 -1.01 -1.32 6.15
C LEU A 94 -0.81 0.09 6.73
N LYS A 95 0.44 0.46 7.07
CA LYS A 95 0.80 1.77 7.58
C LYS A 95 0.66 2.93 6.58
N ASP A 96 0.55 2.65 5.29
CA ASP A 96 0.40 3.65 4.23
C ASP A 96 -1.06 3.80 3.79
N MET A 97 -1.94 2.87 4.20
CA MET A 97 -3.38 2.95 4.02
C MET A 97 -3.93 4.24 4.66
N ILE A 98 -4.84 4.89 3.98
CA ILE A 98 -5.45 6.16 4.40
C ILE A 98 -6.88 5.89 4.82
N ILE A 99 -7.25 6.30 6.04
CA ILE A 99 -8.63 6.13 6.54
C ILE A 99 -9.35 7.48 6.44
N THR A 100 -10.20 7.62 5.43
CA THR A 100 -10.94 8.85 5.18
C THR A 100 -12.45 8.62 5.33
N GLY A 101 -13.07 9.21 6.35
CA GLY A 101 -14.50 9.06 6.61
C GLY A 101 -14.95 7.62 6.93
N GLY A 102 -14.04 6.79 7.45
CA GLY A 102 -14.29 5.38 7.73
C GLY A 102 -14.04 4.44 6.55
N GLU A 103 -13.63 4.98 5.39
CA GLU A 103 -13.30 4.19 4.21
C GLU A 103 -11.78 4.04 4.08
N ASN A 104 -11.35 2.83 3.71
CA ASN A 104 -9.94 2.52 3.45
C ASN A 104 -9.57 2.93 2.02
N VAL A 105 -8.53 3.76 1.89
CA VAL A 105 -7.95 4.16 0.61
C VAL A 105 -6.53 3.64 0.55
N TYR A 106 -6.27 2.79 -0.42
CA TYR A 106 -4.93 2.27 -0.70
C TYR A 106 -4.16 3.29 -1.52
N SER A 107 -3.04 3.75 -0.97
CA SER A 107 -2.25 4.81 -1.58
C SER A 107 -1.74 4.44 -2.98
N ILE A 108 -1.40 3.17 -3.20
CA ILE A 108 -0.91 2.67 -4.49
C ILE A 108 -1.98 2.74 -5.61
N GLU A 109 -3.26 2.59 -5.28
CA GLU A 109 -4.34 2.70 -6.27
C GLU A 109 -4.41 4.12 -6.84
N VAL A 110 -4.31 5.11 -5.96
CA VAL A 110 -4.31 6.52 -6.35
C VAL A 110 -3.02 6.87 -7.10
N GLU A 111 -1.88 6.35 -6.64
CA GLU A 111 -0.57 6.53 -7.29
C GLU A 111 -0.57 5.99 -8.71
N ARG A 112 -1.13 4.81 -8.96
CA ARG A 112 -1.22 4.22 -10.31
C ARG A 112 -1.99 5.14 -11.25
N VAL A 113 -3.13 5.65 -10.83
CA VAL A 113 -3.98 6.53 -11.65
C VAL A 113 -3.26 7.85 -11.95
N LEU A 114 -2.59 8.45 -10.97
CA LEU A 114 -1.86 9.70 -11.18
C LEU A 114 -0.59 9.51 -12.02
N ALA A 115 0.09 8.37 -11.90
CA ALA A 115 1.27 8.03 -12.70
C ALA A 115 0.95 7.86 -14.21
N GLU A 116 -0.31 7.59 -14.56
CA GLU A 116 -0.74 7.55 -15.97
C GLU A 116 -0.91 8.94 -16.60
N HIS A 117 -0.86 10.02 -15.79
CA HIS A 117 -0.97 11.37 -16.32
C HIS A 117 0.33 11.78 -17.04
N PRO A 118 0.26 12.28 -18.30
CA PRO A 118 1.44 12.52 -19.14
C PRO A 118 2.48 13.49 -18.55
N ALA A 119 2.08 14.38 -17.65
CA ALA A 119 2.97 15.33 -17.02
C ALA A 119 3.58 14.84 -15.70
N VAL A 120 3.17 13.70 -15.17
CA VAL A 120 3.65 13.17 -13.89
C VAL A 120 4.86 12.27 -14.11
N ALA A 121 6.00 12.64 -13.57
CA ALA A 121 7.20 11.83 -13.57
C ALA A 121 7.17 10.81 -12.41
N GLU A 122 6.81 11.29 -11.21
CA GLU A 122 6.73 10.46 -10.01
C GLU A 122 5.57 10.92 -9.13
N VAL A 123 5.04 10.00 -8.33
CA VAL A 123 3.97 10.29 -7.40
C VAL A 123 4.11 9.49 -6.11
N ALA A 124 3.77 10.11 -5.00
CA ALA A 124 3.54 9.49 -3.72
C ALA A 124 2.22 9.99 -3.13
N VAL A 125 1.42 9.09 -2.58
CA VAL A 125 0.15 9.43 -1.95
C VAL A 125 0.22 9.12 -0.46
N ILE A 126 -0.21 10.08 0.35
CA ILE A 126 -0.19 10.01 1.81
C ILE A 126 -1.52 10.46 2.41
N GLY A 127 -1.82 9.96 3.61
CA GLY A 127 -2.87 10.50 4.47
C GLY A 127 -2.37 11.71 5.25
N VAL A 128 -3.13 12.80 5.22
CA VAL A 128 -2.87 13.99 6.04
C VAL A 128 -4.07 14.25 6.96
N PRO A 129 -3.89 14.89 8.13
CA PRO A 129 -4.99 15.16 9.06
C PRO A 129 -6.11 15.98 8.42
N ASP A 130 -7.35 15.55 8.60
CA ASP A 130 -8.54 16.28 8.17
C ASP A 130 -9.55 16.34 9.31
N ALA A 131 -10.05 17.54 9.62
CA ALA A 131 -10.94 17.75 10.79
C ALA A 131 -12.31 17.06 10.64
N LYS A 132 -12.76 16.81 9.41
CA LYS A 132 -14.06 16.19 9.12
C LYS A 132 -13.96 14.70 8.89
N TRP A 133 -12.91 14.25 8.21
CA TRP A 133 -12.80 12.90 7.68
C TRP A 133 -11.74 12.04 8.41
N GLY A 134 -11.07 12.61 9.44
CA GLY A 134 -9.92 11.97 10.10
C GLY A 134 -8.66 12.14 9.28
N GLU A 135 -8.60 11.51 8.12
CA GLU A 135 -7.54 11.73 7.14
C GLU A 135 -8.12 12.21 5.80
N ALA A 136 -7.32 12.96 5.06
CA ALA A 136 -7.55 13.30 3.66
C ALA A 136 -6.45 12.72 2.80
N VAL A 137 -6.81 12.29 1.60
CA VAL A 137 -5.86 11.84 0.58
C VAL A 137 -5.11 13.06 0.03
N LYS A 138 -3.79 13.02 0.09
CA LYS A 138 -2.89 14.03 -0.48
C LYS A 138 -1.90 13.36 -1.42
N ALA A 139 -1.78 13.89 -2.63
CA ALA A 139 -0.74 13.48 -3.56
C ALA A 139 0.45 14.45 -3.48
N ILE A 140 1.64 13.91 -3.64
CA ILE A 140 2.88 14.66 -3.87
C ILE A 140 3.48 14.14 -5.16
N VAL A 141 3.73 15.03 -6.12
CA VAL A 141 4.18 14.65 -7.45
C VAL A 141 5.48 15.38 -7.82
N SER A 142 6.30 14.74 -8.64
CA SER A 142 7.26 15.45 -9.48
C SER A 142 6.74 15.48 -10.91
N LEU A 143 6.98 16.56 -11.62
CA LEU A 143 6.46 16.75 -12.96
C LEU A 143 7.59 16.76 -13.99
N GLU A 144 7.33 16.17 -15.16
CA GLU A 144 8.17 16.31 -16.37
C GLU A 144 7.49 17.15 -17.46
N GLY A 145 6.27 17.61 -17.20
CA GLY A 145 5.47 18.49 -18.05
C GLY A 145 4.72 19.52 -17.22
N GLU A 146 3.83 20.29 -17.84
CA GLU A 146 2.99 21.26 -17.16
C GLU A 146 1.65 20.62 -16.76
N ALA A 147 1.33 20.67 -15.47
CA ALA A 147 0.02 20.32 -14.94
C ALA A 147 -0.24 21.12 -13.66
N SER A 148 -1.45 21.61 -13.49
CA SER A 148 -1.89 22.23 -12.24
C SER A 148 -2.44 21.19 -11.25
N GLU A 149 -2.53 21.56 -9.96
CA GLU A 149 -3.22 20.76 -8.95
C GLU A 149 -4.64 20.39 -9.40
N ALA A 150 -5.37 21.35 -9.99
CA ALA A 150 -6.74 21.13 -10.46
C ALA A 150 -6.82 20.11 -11.59
N ASP A 151 -5.87 20.11 -12.53
CA ASP A 151 -5.81 19.14 -13.62
C ASP A 151 -5.59 17.71 -13.09
N LEU A 152 -4.65 17.54 -12.14
CA LEU A 152 -4.35 16.24 -11.54
C LEU A 152 -5.52 15.71 -10.69
N ILE A 153 -6.20 16.57 -9.95
CA ILE A 153 -7.41 16.20 -9.21
C ILE A 153 -8.55 15.82 -10.17
N ALA A 154 -8.74 16.57 -11.27
CA ALA A 154 -9.73 16.24 -12.28
C ALA A 154 -9.45 14.89 -12.95
N TRP A 155 -8.18 14.63 -13.31
CA TRP A 155 -7.72 13.35 -13.84
C TRP A 155 -8.07 12.17 -12.92
N ALA A 156 -7.81 12.33 -11.61
CA ALA A 156 -8.13 11.31 -10.63
C ALA A 156 -9.65 11.10 -10.49
N ARG A 157 -10.46 12.17 -10.52
CA ARG A 157 -11.93 12.11 -10.38
C ARG A 157 -12.63 11.39 -11.52
N GLU A 158 -12.05 11.38 -12.69
CA GLU A 158 -12.59 10.64 -13.84
C GLU A 158 -12.38 9.13 -13.73
N ARG A 159 -11.44 8.69 -12.85
CA ARG A 159 -10.94 7.30 -12.81
C ARG A 159 -11.11 6.61 -11.46
N LEU A 160 -11.33 7.38 -10.39
CA LEU A 160 -11.45 6.89 -9.02
C LEU A 160 -12.80 7.29 -8.40
N ALA A 161 -13.24 6.51 -7.41
CA ALA A 161 -14.34 6.91 -6.56
C ALA A 161 -14.01 8.22 -5.81
N ALA A 162 -15.00 9.06 -5.58
CA ALA A 162 -14.81 10.43 -5.08
C ALA A 162 -14.04 10.51 -3.76
N TYR A 163 -14.22 9.54 -2.85
CA TYR A 163 -13.52 9.49 -1.56
C TYR A 163 -12.05 9.12 -1.68
N LYS A 164 -11.64 8.44 -2.78
CA LYS A 164 -10.26 8.07 -3.07
C LYS A 164 -9.46 9.20 -3.72
N CYS A 165 -10.15 10.21 -4.29
CA CYS A 165 -9.47 11.29 -5.00
C CYS A 165 -8.68 12.18 -4.04
N PRO A 166 -7.47 12.63 -4.42
CA PRO A 166 -6.71 13.60 -3.66
C PRO A 166 -7.52 14.88 -3.43
N LYS A 167 -7.50 15.39 -2.21
CA LYS A 167 -8.05 16.72 -1.89
C LYS A 167 -7.07 17.83 -2.21
N THR A 168 -5.77 17.52 -2.13
CA THR A 168 -4.68 18.44 -2.46
C THR A 168 -3.55 17.71 -3.16
N VAL A 169 -2.83 18.44 -4.02
CA VAL A 169 -1.63 17.96 -4.70
C VAL A 169 -0.50 18.96 -4.48
N ASP A 170 0.62 18.52 -3.92
CA ASP A 170 1.84 19.31 -3.84
C ASP A 170 2.80 18.89 -4.95
N VAL A 171 3.48 19.85 -5.54
CA VAL A 171 4.53 19.60 -6.52
C VAL A 171 5.89 19.78 -5.86
N MET A 172 6.80 18.83 -6.05
CA MET A 172 8.18 18.85 -5.59
C MET A 172 9.10 18.57 -6.78
N ASP A 173 10.30 19.14 -6.78
CA ASP A 173 11.29 18.87 -7.83
C ASP A 173 11.76 17.40 -7.77
N GLU A 174 11.90 16.85 -6.56
CA GLU A 174 12.34 15.48 -6.32
C GLU A 174 11.68 14.92 -5.05
N LEU A 175 11.20 13.68 -5.11
CA LEU A 175 10.63 12.97 -3.94
C LEU A 175 11.74 12.36 -3.08
N PRO A 176 11.64 12.43 -1.73
CA PRO A 176 12.66 11.87 -0.83
C PRO A 176 12.76 10.36 -0.98
N ARG A 177 14.00 9.86 -1.08
CA ARG A 177 14.29 8.44 -1.28
C ARG A 177 15.27 7.91 -0.25
N ASN A 178 15.18 6.62 0.02
CA ASN A 178 16.21 5.90 0.74
C ASN A 178 17.39 5.53 -0.20
N PRO A 179 18.51 5.04 0.32
CA PRO A 179 19.66 4.63 -0.50
C PRO A 179 19.36 3.53 -1.54
N THR A 180 18.26 2.81 -1.39
CA THR A 180 17.83 1.76 -2.35
C THR A 180 16.86 2.29 -3.41
N GLY A 181 16.59 3.63 -3.44
CA GLY A 181 15.74 4.28 -4.42
C GLY A 181 14.24 4.29 -4.10
N LYS A 182 13.80 3.74 -2.95
CA LYS A 182 12.38 3.75 -2.57
C LYS A 182 11.98 5.09 -1.99
N ILE A 183 10.84 5.62 -2.43
CA ILE A 183 10.25 6.86 -1.90
C ILE A 183 9.92 6.69 -0.41
N LEU A 184 10.31 7.68 0.39
CA LEU A 184 10.13 7.72 1.84
C LEU A 184 8.81 8.44 2.19
N LYS A 185 7.66 7.77 2.03
CA LYS A 185 6.35 8.33 2.41
C LYS A 185 6.30 8.82 3.86
N LYS A 186 7.06 8.20 4.76
CA LYS A 186 7.18 8.62 6.15
C LYS A 186 7.70 10.07 6.27
N ASP A 187 8.69 10.44 5.47
CA ASP A 187 9.28 11.78 5.51
C ASP A 187 8.33 12.81 4.90
N LEU A 188 7.58 12.43 3.86
CA LEU A 188 6.53 13.26 3.27
C LEU A 188 5.37 13.50 4.26
N ARG A 189 5.01 12.51 5.07
CA ARG A 189 3.93 12.63 6.08
C ARG A 189 4.33 13.45 7.29
N LYS A 190 5.59 13.38 7.72
CA LYS A 190 6.06 13.94 8.98
C LYS A 190 5.63 15.39 9.22
N PRO A 191 5.79 16.34 8.28
CA PRO A 191 5.40 17.74 8.50
C PRO A 191 3.91 17.93 8.81
N HIS A 192 3.04 17.06 8.30
CA HIS A 192 1.60 17.16 8.46
C HIS A 192 1.10 16.59 9.80
N TRP A 193 1.90 15.70 10.42
CA TRP A 193 1.54 15.00 11.66
C TRP A 193 2.33 15.48 12.87
N GLU A 194 3.12 16.56 12.76
CA GLU A 194 3.84 17.10 13.93
C GLU A 194 2.86 17.52 15.03
N GLY A 195 3.05 16.93 16.24
CA GLY A 195 2.20 17.16 17.40
C GLY A 195 0.82 16.48 17.36
N ARG A 196 0.63 15.52 16.47
CA ARG A 196 -0.60 14.71 16.36
C ARG A 196 -0.26 13.24 16.25
N ASP A 197 -1.08 12.39 16.87
CA ASP A 197 -1.00 10.95 16.67
C ASP A 197 -1.86 10.54 15.47
N ARG A 198 -1.32 9.67 14.63
CA ARG A 198 -2.06 9.06 13.54
C ARG A 198 -2.80 7.83 14.08
N ALA A 199 -4.12 7.75 13.82
CA ALA A 199 -4.95 6.65 14.28
C ALA A 199 -4.67 5.31 13.57
N THR A 200 -3.88 5.31 12.50
CA THR A 200 -3.51 4.09 11.76
C THR A 200 -2.32 3.41 12.43
N VAL A 201 -2.45 2.13 12.68
CA VAL A 201 -1.53 1.19 13.32
C VAL A 201 -0.13 1.18 12.69
#